data_f6319c70ec3af4e2220cba9466d634df
#
_entry.id   f6319c70ec3af4e2220cba9466d634df
#
_cell.length_a   1.000
_cell.length_b   1.000
_cell.length_c   1.000
_cell.angle_alpha   90.00
_cell.angle_beta   90.00
_cell.angle_gamma   90.00
#
_symmetry.space_group_name_H-M   'P 1'
#
loop_
_entity.id
_entity.type
_entity.pdbx_description
1 polymer ?
#
loop_
_entity_poly.entity_id
_entity_poly.type
_entity_poly.pdbx_seq_one_letter_code
_entity_poly.pdbx_strand_id
1 'polypeptide(L)'
;MSMVSNGILWTEEIADALKRDGLDLVQFSLDGLSDESYDYVRLSGGRLHRVLDAIRIARRHGIKVAVASLPHVRNIKEYPSIIDFCEKEGVSDFRAQPLMPLGRGEHNYKDLCLTSEQNDSLAAYLSARNAVSQMQITWGDPVDHLYMYRETGRIPQICINAYGELSVSPYLPITIWNLNRSTLRDYIDLEIDRYALRHPIVDRCLARIEELSDFTSMQEGLPILFKERNIDISQELEDVARVHGGK
;
A
#
# COMPACT_ATOMS: atom_id res chain seq x y z
N MET A 1 -6.81 5.49 15.99
CA MET A 1 -5.66 5.94 15.16
C MET A 1 -4.86 4.73 14.71
N SER A 2 -4.25 4.77 13.50
CA SER A 2 -3.37 3.70 13.02
C SER A 2 -2.04 4.26 12.50
N MET A 3 -0.99 3.43 12.51
CA MET A 3 0.33 3.80 11.99
C MET A 3 1.03 2.61 11.33
N VAL A 4 2.02 2.90 10.49
CA VAL A 4 2.92 1.92 9.90
C VAL A 4 4.33 2.13 10.42
N SER A 5 5.04 1.06 10.76
CA SER A 5 6.39 1.10 11.31
C SER A 5 7.22 -0.08 10.80
N ASN A 6 8.54 0.13 10.71
CA ASN A 6 9.48 -0.98 10.51
C ASN A 6 9.79 -1.76 11.81
N GLY A 7 9.32 -1.30 12.96
CA GLY A 7 9.46 -1.96 14.26
C GLY A 7 10.84 -1.89 14.91
N ILE A 8 11.88 -1.41 14.22
CA ILE A 8 13.28 -1.51 14.69
C ILE A 8 13.54 -0.75 15.99
N LEU A 9 12.87 0.39 16.18
CA LEU A 9 13.02 1.26 17.34
C LEU A 9 11.88 1.10 18.37
N TRP A 10 11.03 0.11 18.20
CA TRP A 10 9.88 -0.10 19.07
C TRP A 10 10.30 -0.60 20.45
N THR A 11 9.83 0.06 21.52
CA THR A 11 10.08 -0.31 22.91
C THR A 11 8.78 -0.35 23.71
N GLU A 12 8.85 -0.86 24.95
CA GLU A 12 7.71 -0.87 25.90
C GLU A 12 7.22 0.56 26.17
N GLU A 13 8.15 1.51 26.37
CA GLU A 13 7.84 2.91 26.66
C GLU A 13 7.12 3.58 25.47
N ILE A 14 7.59 3.30 24.24
CA ILE A 14 6.95 3.81 23.02
C ILE A 14 5.55 3.23 22.88
N ALA A 15 5.39 1.92 23.09
CA ALA A 15 4.08 1.27 22.99
C ALA A 15 3.10 1.84 24.01
N ASP A 16 3.53 2.02 25.27
CA ASP A 16 2.72 2.59 26.32
C ASP A 16 2.29 4.03 26.00
N ALA A 17 3.22 4.89 25.57
CA ALA A 17 2.94 6.25 25.19
C ALA A 17 1.92 6.32 24.03
N LEU A 18 2.17 5.58 22.95
CA LEU A 18 1.29 5.55 21.78
C LEU A 18 -0.11 5.00 22.12
N LYS A 19 -0.18 3.98 22.99
CA LYS A 19 -1.48 3.46 23.44
C LYS A 19 -2.27 4.49 24.23
N ARG A 20 -1.63 5.22 25.15
CA ARG A 20 -2.26 6.32 25.90
C ARG A 20 -2.75 7.45 24.98
N ASP A 21 -2.02 7.72 23.90
CA ASP A 21 -2.36 8.73 22.89
C ASP A 21 -3.40 8.24 21.87
N GLY A 22 -3.96 7.03 22.05
CA GLY A 22 -5.07 6.50 21.27
C GLY A 22 -4.65 5.74 20.00
N LEU A 23 -3.47 5.12 19.99
CA LEU A 23 -3.11 4.18 18.92
C LEU A 23 -3.89 2.88 19.08
N ASP A 24 -4.70 2.55 18.08
CA ASP A 24 -5.52 1.33 18.05
C ASP A 24 -4.85 0.20 17.28
N LEU A 25 -4.15 0.55 16.19
CA LEU A 25 -3.54 -0.42 15.28
C LEU A 25 -2.16 0.04 14.82
N VAL A 26 -1.20 -0.86 14.82
CA VAL A 26 0.11 -0.67 14.16
C VAL A 26 0.33 -1.77 13.13
N GLN A 27 0.79 -1.37 11.94
CA GLN A 27 1.23 -2.31 10.91
C GLN A 27 2.76 -2.37 10.92
N PHE A 28 3.31 -3.57 11.12
CA PHE A 28 4.74 -3.84 10.98
C PHE A 28 5.06 -4.51 9.65
N SER A 29 6.26 -4.26 9.15
CA SER A 29 6.77 -4.92 7.95
C SER A 29 7.58 -6.16 8.34
N LEU A 30 7.18 -7.34 7.84
CA LEU A 30 7.87 -8.61 8.11
C LEU A 30 7.98 -9.43 6.83
N ASP A 31 9.16 -9.40 6.20
CA ASP A 31 9.40 -10.04 4.90
C ASP A 31 10.15 -11.37 5.01
N GLY A 32 10.32 -11.90 6.21
CA GLY A 32 11.00 -13.18 6.44
C GLY A 32 11.13 -13.48 7.92
N LEU A 33 11.45 -14.73 8.25
CA LEU A 33 11.74 -15.20 9.61
C LEU A 33 13.19 -15.62 9.80
N SER A 34 14.02 -15.49 8.77
CA SER A 34 15.48 -15.60 8.83
C SER A 34 16.12 -14.25 8.55
N ASP A 35 17.29 -14.00 9.16
CA ASP A 35 18.05 -12.79 8.85
C ASP A 35 18.41 -12.74 7.37
N GLU A 36 18.66 -13.89 6.73
CA GLU A 36 18.98 -13.96 5.30
C GLU A 36 17.82 -13.44 4.43
N SER A 37 16.61 -13.92 4.63
CA SER A 37 15.44 -13.51 3.83
C SER A 37 15.00 -12.10 4.15
N TYR A 38 14.95 -11.74 5.44
CA TYR A 38 14.54 -10.42 5.89
C TYR A 38 15.52 -9.32 5.49
N ASP A 39 16.81 -9.50 5.76
CA ASP A 39 17.84 -8.50 5.47
C ASP A 39 18.13 -8.34 3.99
N TYR A 40 17.80 -9.32 3.17
CA TYR A 40 18.00 -9.22 1.73
C TYR A 40 17.28 -8.02 1.11
N VAL A 41 16.08 -7.70 1.62
CA VAL A 41 15.28 -6.55 1.16
C VAL A 41 15.38 -5.36 2.11
N ARG A 42 15.39 -5.62 3.43
CA ARG A 42 15.31 -4.55 4.45
C ARG A 42 16.65 -3.92 4.79
N LEU A 43 17.76 -4.61 4.51
CA LEU A 43 19.13 -4.15 4.83
C LEU A 43 19.24 -3.67 6.28
N SER A 44 18.61 -4.39 7.20
CA SER A 44 18.47 -4.00 8.59
C SER A 44 19.71 -4.32 9.46
N GLY A 45 20.65 -5.10 8.93
CA GLY A 45 21.87 -5.49 9.63
C GLY A 45 21.61 -6.46 10.79
N GLY A 46 20.80 -7.51 10.58
CA GLY A 46 20.50 -8.53 11.59
C GLY A 46 19.49 -8.08 12.65
N ARG A 47 18.59 -7.16 12.30
CA ARG A 47 17.60 -6.61 13.25
C ARG A 47 16.20 -7.23 13.16
N LEU A 48 16.08 -8.39 12.50
CA LEU A 48 14.80 -9.12 12.45
C LEU A 48 14.22 -9.31 13.86
N HIS A 49 15.05 -9.72 14.83
CA HIS A 49 14.62 -9.92 16.21
C HIS A 49 13.90 -8.69 16.81
N ARG A 50 14.30 -7.46 16.45
CA ARG A 50 13.65 -6.23 16.90
C ARG A 50 12.22 -6.12 16.40
N VAL A 51 11.95 -6.55 15.17
CA VAL A 51 10.59 -6.52 14.59
C VAL A 51 9.70 -7.56 15.23
N LEU A 52 10.24 -8.77 15.46
CA LEU A 52 9.51 -9.83 16.16
C LEU A 52 9.14 -9.40 17.59
N ASP A 53 10.08 -8.74 18.29
CA ASP A 53 9.83 -8.19 19.61
C ASP A 53 8.82 -7.03 19.57
N ALA A 54 8.89 -6.15 18.56
CA ALA A 54 7.93 -5.06 18.39
C ALA A 54 6.47 -5.57 18.26
N ILE A 55 6.27 -6.65 17.50
CA ILE A 55 4.95 -7.32 17.39
C ILE A 55 4.47 -7.76 18.77
N ARG A 56 5.31 -8.44 19.54
CA ARG A 56 4.98 -8.93 20.88
C ARG A 56 4.71 -7.80 21.86
N ILE A 57 5.55 -6.75 21.85
CA ILE A 57 5.39 -5.57 22.70
C ILE A 57 4.04 -4.89 22.41
N ALA A 58 3.76 -4.58 21.15
CA ALA A 58 2.51 -3.93 20.78
C ALA A 58 1.28 -4.74 21.23
N ARG A 59 1.33 -6.08 21.06
CA ARG A 59 0.27 -6.97 21.52
C ARG A 59 0.09 -6.94 23.04
N ARG A 60 1.18 -6.96 23.82
CA ARG A 60 1.10 -6.88 25.30
C ARG A 60 0.46 -5.58 25.77
N HIS A 61 0.67 -4.46 25.07
CA HIS A 61 0.05 -3.16 25.35
C HIS A 61 -1.39 -3.03 24.82
N GLY A 62 -1.98 -4.11 24.28
CA GLY A 62 -3.35 -4.10 23.77
C GLY A 62 -3.54 -3.25 22.51
N ILE A 63 -2.46 -3.05 21.74
CA ILE A 63 -2.51 -2.45 20.41
C ILE A 63 -2.76 -3.58 19.40
N LYS A 64 -3.72 -3.41 18.51
CA LYS A 64 -3.91 -4.36 17.41
C LYS A 64 -2.69 -4.33 16.49
N VAL A 65 -2.27 -5.49 16.02
CA VAL A 65 -1.12 -5.59 15.12
C VAL A 65 -1.55 -6.14 13.78
N ALA A 66 -1.21 -5.41 12.73
CA ALA A 66 -1.21 -5.89 11.36
C ALA A 66 0.23 -6.17 10.92
N VAL A 67 0.40 -7.12 10.00
CA VAL A 67 1.68 -7.40 9.36
C VAL A 67 1.54 -7.22 7.85
N ALA A 68 2.45 -6.46 7.26
CA ALA A 68 2.60 -6.37 5.81
C ALA A 68 3.87 -7.10 5.38
N SER A 69 3.78 -7.91 4.35
CA SER A 69 4.88 -8.70 3.82
C SER A 69 4.99 -8.54 2.31
N LEU A 70 6.22 -8.39 1.84
CA LEU A 70 6.57 -8.32 0.43
C LEU A 70 7.08 -9.68 -0.02
N PRO A 71 6.32 -10.43 -0.85
CA PRO A 71 6.80 -11.70 -1.38
C PRO A 71 7.88 -11.48 -2.44
N HIS A 72 8.93 -12.29 -2.36
CA HIS A 72 10.02 -12.30 -3.31
C HIS A 72 10.68 -13.70 -3.38
N VAL A 73 11.53 -13.91 -4.36
CA VAL A 73 12.13 -15.24 -4.65
C VAL A 73 12.88 -15.86 -3.45
N ARG A 74 13.34 -15.05 -2.50
CA ARG A 74 14.08 -15.53 -1.32
C ARG A 74 13.21 -15.90 -0.14
N ASN A 75 11.99 -15.35 -0.04
CA ASN A 75 11.10 -15.57 1.10
C ASN A 75 9.85 -16.37 0.79
N ILE A 76 9.51 -16.62 -0.47
CA ILE A 76 8.26 -17.30 -0.83
C ILE A 76 8.05 -18.62 -0.10
N LYS A 77 9.13 -19.37 0.15
CA LYS A 77 9.07 -20.65 0.87
C LYS A 77 8.83 -20.48 2.37
N GLU A 78 9.08 -19.30 2.93
CA GLU A 78 8.88 -19.00 4.35
C GLU A 78 7.43 -18.57 4.65
N TYR A 79 6.59 -18.29 3.64
CA TYR A 79 5.24 -17.77 3.85
C TYR A 79 4.38 -18.63 4.80
N PRO A 80 4.38 -19.96 4.71
CA PRO A 80 3.65 -20.78 5.70
C PRO A 80 4.10 -20.48 7.13
N SER A 81 5.42 -20.42 7.37
CA SER A 81 5.99 -20.16 8.69
C SER A 81 5.72 -18.71 9.15
N ILE A 82 5.74 -17.74 8.24
CA ILE A 82 5.40 -16.33 8.56
C ILE A 82 3.94 -16.24 9.01
N ILE A 83 3.02 -16.90 8.31
CA ILE A 83 1.59 -16.94 8.68
C ILE A 83 1.42 -17.62 10.06
N ASP A 84 2.03 -18.79 10.26
CA ASP A 84 1.97 -19.50 11.54
C ASP A 84 2.51 -18.67 12.69
N PHE A 85 3.61 -17.95 12.48
CA PHE A 85 4.15 -16.99 13.46
C PHE A 85 3.13 -15.88 13.75
N CYS A 86 2.56 -15.24 12.74
CA CYS A 86 1.59 -14.16 12.92
C CYS A 86 0.34 -14.63 13.68
N GLU A 87 -0.19 -15.80 13.36
CA GLU A 87 -1.32 -16.40 14.09
C GLU A 87 -0.97 -16.67 15.55
N LYS A 88 0.20 -17.29 15.80
CA LYS A 88 0.68 -17.58 17.15
C LYS A 88 0.85 -16.32 18.00
N GLU A 89 1.37 -15.26 17.44
CA GLU A 89 1.55 -13.96 18.15
C GLU A 89 0.25 -13.15 18.24
N GLY A 90 -0.85 -13.64 17.66
CA GLY A 90 -2.17 -12.99 17.72
C GLY A 90 -2.25 -11.72 16.87
N VAL A 91 -1.57 -11.70 15.75
CA VAL A 91 -1.72 -10.66 14.72
C VAL A 91 -3.15 -10.67 14.22
N SER A 92 -3.77 -9.50 14.06
CA SER A 92 -5.16 -9.38 13.60
C SER A 92 -5.31 -9.45 12.09
N ASP A 93 -4.33 -8.90 11.38
CA ASP A 93 -4.38 -8.73 9.93
C ASP A 93 -3.01 -9.02 9.32
N PHE A 94 -2.98 -9.83 8.27
CA PHE A 94 -1.81 -10.10 7.46
C PHE A 94 -2.08 -9.71 6.01
N ARG A 95 -1.21 -8.90 5.43
CA ARG A 95 -1.30 -8.52 4.03
C ARG A 95 -0.01 -8.82 3.29
N ALA A 96 -0.10 -9.59 2.22
CA ALA A 96 0.95 -9.71 1.22
C ALA A 96 0.59 -8.89 -0.03
N GLN A 97 1.58 -8.26 -0.62
CA GLN A 97 1.43 -7.48 -1.85
C GLN A 97 2.62 -7.75 -2.76
N PRO A 98 2.41 -8.02 -4.06
CA PRO A 98 3.50 -8.24 -4.99
C PRO A 98 4.44 -7.03 -5.06
N LEU A 99 5.70 -7.28 -5.38
CA LEU A 99 6.70 -6.24 -5.58
C LEU A 99 6.29 -5.35 -6.75
N MET A 100 6.16 -4.05 -6.46
CA MET A 100 5.93 -3.06 -7.49
C MET A 100 7.27 -2.61 -8.09
N PRO A 101 7.39 -2.52 -9.42
CA PRO A 101 8.58 -2.04 -10.11
C PRO A 101 8.72 -0.52 -10.02
N LEU A 102 8.69 0.03 -8.82
CA LEU A 102 8.68 1.47 -8.55
C LEU A 102 9.86 1.90 -7.68
N GLY A 103 10.42 3.07 -7.95
CA GLY A 103 11.53 3.64 -7.19
C GLY A 103 12.74 2.68 -7.15
N ARG A 104 13.27 2.41 -5.95
CA ARG A 104 14.40 1.47 -5.79
C ARG A 104 14.03 0.02 -6.11
N GLY A 105 12.76 -0.34 -6.02
CA GLY A 105 12.26 -1.67 -6.38
C GLY A 105 12.48 -1.98 -7.86
N GLU A 106 12.41 -0.98 -8.74
CA GLU A 106 12.62 -1.15 -10.18
C GLU A 106 14.01 -1.70 -10.52
N HIS A 107 15.06 -1.20 -9.85
CA HIS A 107 16.43 -1.63 -10.11
C HIS A 107 16.68 -3.10 -9.78
N ASN A 108 15.94 -3.63 -8.80
CA ASN A 108 16.09 -5.00 -8.33
C ASN A 108 14.90 -5.90 -8.73
N TYR A 109 13.96 -5.37 -9.51
CA TYR A 109 12.71 -6.04 -9.81
C TYR A 109 12.92 -7.43 -10.40
N LYS A 110 13.80 -7.55 -11.42
CA LYS A 110 14.07 -8.81 -12.12
C LYS A 110 14.65 -9.89 -11.21
N ASP A 111 15.42 -9.49 -10.20
CA ASP A 111 16.10 -10.43 -9.28
C ASP A 111 15.24 -10.80 -8.09
N LEU A 112 14.18 -9.99 -7.81
CA LEU A 112 13.34 -10.14 -6.64
C LEU A 112 11.92 -10.61 -6.97
N CYS A 113 11.37 -10.22 -8.12
CA CYS A 113 9.97 -10.48 -8.43
C CYS A 113 9.69 -11.98 -8.55
N LEU A 114 8.50 -12.34 -8.13
CA LEU A 114 7.95 -13.67 -8.40
C LEU A 114 7.43 -13.72 -9.83
N THR A 115 7.41 -14.92 -10.40
CA THR A 115 6.67 -15.15 -11.66
C THR A 115 5.17 -15.02 -11.43
N SER A 116 4.39 -14.84 -12.51
CA SER A 116 2.92 -14.81 -12.41
C SER A 116 2.39 -16.09 -11.76
N GLU A 117 2.89 -17.25 -12.15
CA GLU A 117 2.50 -18.54 -11.56
C GLU A 117 2.80 -18.62 -10.06
N GLN A 118 3.93 -18.07 -9.61
CA GLN A 118 4.28 -18.01 -8.19
C GLN A 118 3.38 -17.06 -7.42
N ASN A 119 3.03 -15.90 -8.00
CA ASN A 119 2.08 -14.95 -7.42
C ASN A 119 0.69 -15.59 -7.28
N ASP A 120 0.19 -16.23 -8.34
CA ASP A 120 -1.11 -16.91 -8.35
C ASP A 120 -1.16 -18.04 -7.31
N SER A 121 -0.09 -18.85 -7.24
CA SER A 121 0.02 -19.92 -6.25
C SER A 121 0.03 -19.39 -4.82
N LEU A 122 0.74 -18.28 -4.57
CA LEU A 122 0.77 -17.64 -3.26
C LEU A 122 -0.58 -17.02 -2.91
N ALA A 123 -1.22 -16.33 -3.85
CA ALA A 123 -2.54 -15.74 -3.67
C ALA A 123 -3.59 -16.82 -3.33
N ALA A 124 -3.58 -17.95 -4.05
CA ALA A 124 -4.43 -19.10 -3.77
C ALA A 124 -4.18 -19.69 -2.37
N TYR A 125 -2.90 -19.86 -2.00
CA TYR A 125 -2.52 -20.33 -0.65
C TYR A 125 -3.04 -19.38 0.43
N LEU A 126 -2.84 -18.08 0.29
CA LEU A 126 -3.29 -17.07 1.27
C LEU A 126 -4.81 -17.04 1.38
N SER A 127 -5.52 -17.15 0.26
CA SER A 127 -6.98 -17.24 0.23
C SER A 127 -7.49 -18.49 0.97
N ALA A 128 -6.90 -19.65 0.71
CA ALA A 128 -7.25 -20.89 1.40
C ALA A 128 -6.97 -20.80 2.90
N ARG A 129 -5.85 -20.19 3.29
CA ARG A 129 -5.51 -19.99 4.70
C ARG A 129 -6.45 -19.01 5.39
N ASN A 130 -6.85 -17.94 4.72
CA ASN A 130 -7.83 -16.98 5.24
C ASN A 130 -9.19 -17.62 5.55
N ALA A 131 -9.61 -18.60 4.78
CA ALA A 131 -10.89 -19.28 4.98
C ALA A 131 -10.99 -20.05 6.30
N VAL A 132 -9.86 -20.39 6.92
CA VAL A 132 -9.80 -21.18 8.17
C VAL A 132 -9.11 -20.45 9.33
N SER A 133 -8.51 -19.29 9.08
CA SER A 133 -7.81 -18.47 10.07
C SER A 133 -8.76 -17.52 10.80
N GLN A 134 -8.44 -17.21 12.07
CA GLN A 134 -9.06 -16.08 12.79
C GLN A 134 -8.39 -14.74 12.45
N MET A 135 -7.18 -14.76 11.93
CA MET A 135 -6.47 -13.61 11.40
C MET A 135 -7.00 -13.31 10.00
N GLN A 136 -7.27 -12.05 9.69
CA GLN A 136 -7.59 -11.65 8.32
C GLN A 136 -6.34 -11.73 7.45
N ILE A 137 -6.38 -12.52 6.38
CA ILE A 137 -5.26 -12.70 5.46
C ILE A 137 -5.68 -12.18 4.09
N THR A 138 -4.95 -11.20 3.57
CA THR A 138 -5.30 -10.52 2.32
C THR A 138 -4.13 -10.55 1.34
N TRP A 139 -4.42 -10.91 0.11
CA TRP A 139 -3.57 -10.62 -1.05
C TRP A 139 -3.96 -9.24 -1.59
N GLY A 140 -3.03 -8.30 -1.63
CA GLY A 140 -3.27 -6.95 -2.11
C GLY A 140 -2.67 -6.74 -3.48
N ASP A 141 -3.46 -6.85 -4.54
CA ASP A 141 -3.00 -6.56 -5.90
C ASP A 141 -3.25 -5.08 -6.24
N PRO A 142 -2.22 -4.32 -6.67
CA PRO A 142 -2.39 -2.96 -7.14
C PRO A 142 -3.30 -2.82 -8.36
N VAL A 143 -3.34 -3.83 -9.22
CA VAL A 143 -4.21 -3.86 -10.40
C VAL A 143 -5.67 -3.97 -9.97
N ASP A 144 -5.99 -4.91 -9.06
CA ASP A 144 -7.33 -5.06 -8.49
C ASP A 144 -7.81 -3.76 -7.82
N HIS A 145 -6.91 -3.03 -7.18
CA HIS A 145 -7.22 -1.74 -6.59
C HIS A 145 -7.70 -0.71 -7.63
N LEU A 146 -7.07 -0.67 -8.80
CA LEU A 146 -7.48 0.21 -9.90
C LEU A 146 -8.76 -0.30 -10.58
N TYR A 147 -8.94 -1.60 -10.69
CA TYR A 147 -10.19 -2.21 -11.17
C TYR A 147 -11.38 -1.76 -10.33
N MET A 148 -11.24 -1.78 -9.01
CA MET A 148 -12.29 -1.34 -8.09
C MET A 148 -12.69 0.13 -8.34
N TYR A 149 -11.75 1.01 -8.72
CA TYR A 149 -12.08 2.40 -9.08
C TYR A 149 -12.95 2.48 -10.32
N ARG A 150 -12.67 1.65 -11.33
CA ARG A 150 -13.49 1.58 -12.56
C ARG A 150 -14.90 1.09 -12.27
N GLU A 151 -15.04 0.05 -11.46
CA GLU A 151 -16.35 -0.56 -11.16
C GLU A 151 -17.21 0.34 -10.27
N THR A 152 -16.62 0.92 -9.24
CA THR A 152 -17.37 1.72 -8.27
C THR A 152 -17.61 3.17 -8.71
N GLY A 153 -16.79 3.67 -9.65
CA GLY A 153 -16.79 5.08 -10.04
C GLY A 153 -16.47 6.03 -8.90
N ARG A 154 -15.74 5.58 -7.87
CA ARG A 154 -15.37 6.34 -6.68
C ARG A 154 -13.90 6.15 -6.33
N ILE A 155 -13.30 7.17 -5.73
CA ILE A 155 -11.99 7.10 -5.09
C ILE A 155 -12.21 6.83 -3.59
N PRO A 156 -12.03 5.60 -3.11
CA PRO A 156 -12.38 5.25 -1.73
C PRO A 156 -11.37 5.74 -0.71
N GLN A 157 -10.21 6.22 -1.16
CA GLN A 157 -9.09 6.58 -0.29
C GLN A 157 -8.46 7.89 -0.76
N ILE A 158 -8.34 8.84 0.14
CA ILE A 158 -7.60 10.08 -0.10
C ILE A 158 -6.12 9.86 0.22
N CYS A 159 -5.27 9.98 -0.81
CA CYS A 159 -3.81 9.90 -0.68
C CYS A 159 -3.20 11.30 -0.80
N ILE A 160 -2.58 11.78 0.27
CA ILE A 160 -1.93 13.10 0.31
C ILE A 160 -0.42 12.88 0.39
N ASN A 161 0.33 13.45 -0.54
CA ASN A 161 1.78 13.39 -0.53
C ASN A 161 2.41 14.50 0.36
N ALA A 162 3.73 14.46 0.52
CA ALA A 162 4.47 15.44 1.34
C ALA A 162 4.39 16.89 0.82
N TYR A 163 3.94 17.10 -0.39
CA TYR A 163 3.77 18.41 -1.02
C TYR A 163 2.33 18.95 -0.90
N GLY A 164 1.45 18.25 -0.17
CA GLY A 164 0.04 18.64 -0.03
C GLY A 164 -0.81 18.34 -1.26
N GLU A 165 -0.34 17.49 -2.16
CA GLU A 165 -1.06 17.08 -3.36
C GLU A 165 -1.87 15.81 -3.09
N LEU A 166 -3.15 15.80 -3.52
CA LEU A 166 -4.00 14.62 -3.50
C LEU A 166 -3.84 13.89 -4.82
N SER A 167 -3.50 12.60 -4.74
CA SER A 167 -3.41 11.73 -5.90
C SER A 167 -4.70 10.94 -6.10
N VAL A 168 -5.03 10.65 -7.35
CA VAL A 168 -6.16 9.77 -7.70
C VAL A 168 -5.98 8.37 -7.10
N SER A 169 -4.76 7.89 -7.05
CA SER A 169 -4.36 6.60 -6.49
C SER A 169 -2.90 6.67 -6.04
N PRO A 170 -2.46 5.89 -5.03
CA PRO A 170 -1.04 5.77 -4.69
C PRO A 170 -0.20 5.13 -5.81
N TYR A 171 -0.84 4.54 -6.83
CA TYR A 171 -0.19 3.87 -7.95
C TYR A 171 -0.18 4.68 -9.24
N LEU A 172 -0.84 5.85 -9.27
CA LEU A 172 -0.89 6.73 -10.45
C LEU A 172 -0.29 8.10 -10.13
N PRO A 173 0.64 8.59 -10.96
CA PRO A 173 1.30 9.87 -10.75
C PRO A 173 0.43 11.04 -11.25
N ILE A 174 -0.81 11.11 -10.77
CA ILE A 174 -1.78 12.13 -11.18
C ILE A 174 -2.30 12.85 -9.95
N THR A 175 -2.03 14.15 -9.88
CA THR A 175 -2.53 15.06 -8.85
C THR A 175 -3.90 15.58 -9.25
N ILE A 176 -4.90 15.32 -8.41
CA ILE A 176 -6.29 15.72 -8.63
C ILE A 176 -6.71 16.92 -7.77
N TRP A 177 -5.95 17.23 -6.72
CA TRP A 177 -6.18 18.37 -5.84
C TRP A 177 -4.88 18.82 -5.17
N ASN A 178 -4.81 20.09 -4.76
CA ASN A 178 -3.61 20.63 -4.11
C ASN A 178 -4.00 21.50 -2.91
N LEU A 179 -3.66 21.02 -1.71
CA LEU A 179 -3.98 21.69 -0.45
C LEU A 179 -3.22 22.98 -0.19
N ASN A 180 -2.19 23.30 -1.00
CA ASN A 180 -1.54 24.60 -0.94
C ASN A 180 -2.33 25.69 -1.68
N ARG A 181 -3.33 25.32 -2.48
CA ARG A 181 -4.17 26.23 -3.26
C ARG A 181 -5.60 26.28 -2.76
N SER A 182 -6.16 25.16 -2.38
CA SER A 182 -7.57 25.01 -2.01
C SER A 182 -7.72 24.04 -0.84
N THR A 183 -8.79 24.17 -0.05
CA THR A 183 -8.97 23.35 1.14
C THR A 183 -9.48 21.94 0.81
N LEU A 184 -9.32 20.99 1.77
CA LEU A 184 -9.94 19.68 1.67
C LEU A 184 -11.48 19.78 1.68
N ARG A 185 -12.02 20.82 2.32
CA ARG A 185 -13.45 21.08 2.33
C ARG A 185 -13.96 21.37 0.93
N ASP A 186 -13.23 22.22 0.17
CA ASP A 186 -13.61 22.53 -1.21
C ASP A 186 -13.56 21.28 -2.10
N TYR A 187 -12.56 20.40 -1.90
CA TYR A 187 -12.48 19.11 -2.59
C TYR A 187 -13.74 18.26 -2.39
N ILE A 188 -14.23 18.20 -1.13
CA ILE A 188 -15.41 17.42 -0.77
C ILE A 188 -16.69 18.08 -1.30
N ASP A 189 -16.85 19.39 -1.06
CA ASP A 189 -18.06 20.13 -1.43
C ASP A 189 -18.24 20.21 -2.97
N LEU A 190 -17.14 20.22 -3.72
CA LEU A 190 -17.15 20.20 -5.20
C LEU A 190 -17.22 18.76 -5.78
N GLU A 191 -17.21 17.73 -4.95
CA GLU A 191 -17.23 16.31 -5.38
C GLU A 191 -16.17 15.98 -6.44
N ILE A 192 -14.94 16.47 -6.26
CA ILE A 192 -13.84 16.38 -7.24
C ILE A 192 -13.55 14.93 -7.69
N ASP A 193 -13.69 13.96 -6.81
CA ASP A 193 -13.50 12.53 -7.11
C ASP A 193 -14.37 12.03 -8.28
N ARG A 194 -15.60 12.56 -8.41
CA ARG A 194 -16.50 12.18 -9.51
C ARG A 194 -15.99 12.65 -10.89
N TYR A 195 -15.33 13.80 -10.93
CA TYR A 195 -14.76 14.36 -12.15
C TYR A 195 -13.40 13.74 -12.45
N ALA A 196 -12.61 13.46 -11.41
CA ALA A 196 -11.27 12.90 -11.54
C ALA A 196 -11.26 11.57 -12.29
N LEU A 197 -12.14 10.62 -11.95
CA LEU A 197 -12.20 9.31 -12.61
C LEU A 197 -12.69 9.37 -14.07
N ARG A 198 -13.35 10.47 -14.46
CA ARG A 198 -13.82 10.70 -15.84
C ARG A 198 -12.83 11.54 -16.66
N HIS A 199 -11.75 12.01 -16.04
CA HIS A 199 -10.76 12.79 -16.76
C HIS A 199 -10.01 11.90 -17.78
N PRO A 200 -9.80 12.36 -19.04
CA PRO A 200 -9.25 11.53 -20.11
C PRO A 200 -7.89 10.87 -19.80
N ILE A 201 -7.04 11.52 -19.01
CA ILE A 201 -5.76 10.94 -18.62
C ILE A 201 -5.92 9.83 -17.60
N VAL A 202 -6.82 9.97 -16.62
CA VAL A 202 -7.11 8.97 -15.61
C VAL A 202 -7.76 7.75 -16.26
N ASP A 203 -8.76 7.98 -17.10
CA ASP A 203 -9.45 6.91 -17.85
C ASP A 203 -8.47 6.10 -18.71
N ARG A 204 -7.55 6.77 -19.42
CA ARG A 204 -6.50 6.09 -20.20
C ARG A 204 -5.55 5.27 -19.32
N CYS A 205 -5.16 5.76 -18.15
CA CYS A 205 -4.33 4.99 -17.21
C CYS A 205 -5.05 3.73 -16.76
N LEU A 206 -6.29 3.88 -16.31
CA LEU A 206 -7.11 2.77 -15.83
C LEU A 206 -7.38 1.74 -16.93
N ALA A 207 -7.55 2.19 -18.18
CA ALA A 207 -7.81 1.29 -19.30
C ALA A 207 -6.60 0.47 -19.76
N ARG A 208 -5.37 0.91 -19.44
CA ARG A 208 -4.12 0.30 -19.91
C ARG A 208 -3.43 -0.58 -18.89
N ILE A 209 -3.81 -0.49 -17.61
CA ILE A 209 -3.20 -1.28 -16.55
C ILE A 209 -4.04 -2.54 -16.38
N GLU A 210 -3.50 -3.67 -16.88
CA GLU A 210 -4.09 -4.99 -16.75
C GLU A 210 -3.22 -5.93 -15.91
N GLU A 211 -1.90 -5.65 -15.86
CA GLU A 211 -0.94 -6.40 -15.05
C GLU A 211 0.14 -5.50 -14.41
N LEU A 212 0.91 -6.05 -13.47
CA LEU A 212 1.94 -5.29 -12.74
C LEU A 212 3.03 -4.72 -13.64
N SER A 213 3.36 -5.39 -14.73
CA SER A 213 4.37 -4.94 -15.70
C SER A 213 3.94 -3.65 -16.43
N ASP A 214 2.63 -3.37 -16.53
CA ASP A 214 2.12 -2.18 -17.17
C ASP A 214 2.48 -0.90 -16.43
N PHE A 215 2.70 -0.96 -15.12
CA PHE A 215 3.18 0.20 -14.35
C PHE A 215 4.58 0.66 -14.78
N THR A 216 5.39 -0.21 -15.40
CA THR A 216 6.72 0.13 -15.93
C THR A 216 6.72 0.44 -17.41
N SER A 217 5.77 -0.12 -18.15
CA SER A 217 5.69 -0.03 -19.61
C SER A 217 4.86 1.16 -20.12
N MET A 218 4.30 1.98 -19.22
CA MET A 218 3.53 3.18 -19.57
C MET A 218 4.39 4.28 -20.24
N GLN A 219 5.16 3.92 -21.25
CA GLN A 219 6.11 4.81 -21.92
C GLN A 219 5.48 5.74 -22.96
N GLU A 220 4.29 5.49 -23.43
CA GLU A 220 3.63 6.32 -24.45
C GLU A 220 2.75 7.42 -23.82
N GLY A 221 3.41 8.47 -23.35
CA GLY A 221 2.73 9.71 -22.94
C GLY A 221 2.06 9.66 -21.55
N LEU A 222 2.37 8.66 -20.75
CA LEU A 222 1.95 8.59 -19.33
C LEU A 222 3.19 8.60 -18.45
N PRO A 223 3.22 9.39 -17.35
CA PRO A 223 4.37 9.48 -16.48
C PRO A 223 4.52 8.20 -15.67
N ILE A 224 5.77 7.78 -15.44
CA ILE A 224 6.09 6.67 -14.56
C ILE A 224 6.11 7.19 -13.12
N LEU A 225 5.40 6.50 -12.24
CA LEU A 225 5.35 6.84 -10.82
C LEU A 225 6.76 6.95 -10.22
N PHE A 226 7.03 8.04 -9.47
CA PHE A 226 8.31 8.37 -8.83
C PHE A 226 9.49 8.70 -9.78
N LYS A 227 9.33 8.69 -11.09
CA LYS A 227 10.39 9.12 -12.03
C LYS A 227 10.25 10.56 -12.46
N GLU A 228 9.02 11.03 -12.60
CA GLU A 228 8.70 12.36 -13.04
C GLU A 228 7.77 13.04 -12.02
N ARG A 229 7.63 14.36 -12.19
CA ARG A 229 6.64 15.10 -11.44
C ARG A 229 5.24 14.60 -11.81
N ASN A 230 4.34 14.48 -10.82
CA ASN A 230 2.95 14.15 -11.08
C ASN A 230 2.33 15.10 -12.11
N ILE A 231 1.48 14.56 -12.97
CA ILE A 231 0.63 15.38 -13.83
C ILE A 231 -0.44 16.01 -12.94
N ASP A 232 -0.45 17.34 -12.89
CA ASP A 232 -1.41 18.10 -12.09
C ASP A 232 -2.61 18.49 -12.96
N ILE A 233 -3.75 17.89 -12.71
CA ILE A 233 -5.04 18.18 -13.36
C ILE A 233 -6.02 18.87 -12.41
N SER A 234 -5.57 19.29 -11.22
CA SER A 234 -6.44 19.82 -10.18
C SER A 234 -7.18 21.09 -10.58
N GLN A 235 -6.54 21.98 -11.35
CA GLN A 235 -7.19 23.20 -11.82
C GLN A 235 -8.30 22.91 -12.83
N GLU A 236 -8.06 22.00 -13.76
CA GLU A 236 -9.06 21.57 -14.75
C GLU A 236 -10.29 20.96 -14.06
N LEU A 237 -10.06 20.13 -13.04
CA LEU A 237 -11.13 19.52 -12.27
C LEU A 237 -11.93 20.56 -11.47
N GLU A 238 -11.25 21.52 -10.85
CA GLU A 238 -11.91 22.59 -10.10
C GLU A 238 -12.78 23.45 -11.02
N ASP A 239 -12.28 23.83 -12.20
CA ASP A 239 -13.02 24.63 -13.16
C ASP A 239 -14.27 23.89 -13.65
N VAL A 240 -14.15 22.60 -13.98
CA VAL A 240 -15.29 21.76 -14.40
C VAL A 240 -16.32 21.61 -13.28
N ALA A 241 -15.88 21.36 -12.06
CA ALA A 241 -16.77 21.16 -10.90
C ALA A 241 -17.55 22.44 -10.56
N ARG A 242 -16.90 23.62 -10.62
CA ARG A 242 -17.57 24.93 -10.39
C ARG A 242 -18.61 25.26 -11.45
N VAL A 243 -18.38 24.89 -12.70
CA VAL A 243 -19.36 25.08 -13.78
C VAL A 243 -20.60 24.18 -13.61
N HIS A 244 -20.42 22.95 -13.16
CA HIS A 244 -21.50 21.96 -13.05
C HIS A 244 -22.13 21.86 -11.65
N GLY A 245 -21.42 22.27 -10.62
CA GLY A 245 -21.87 22.26 -9.21
C GLY A 245 -22.71 23.45 -8.79
N GLY A 246 -22.90 24.43 -9.66
CA GLY A 246 -23.73 25.64 -9.43
C GLY A 246 -25.21 25.44 -9.74
N LYS A 247 -25.74 24.22 -9.58
CA LYS A 247 -27.17 23.93 -9.75
C LYS A 247 -27.80 23.44 -8.47
#